data_6958abb81548cc66cff94fe4b0eae098
#
_entry.id   6958abb81548cc66cff94fe4b0eae098
#
_cell.length_a   1.000
_cell.length_b   1.000
_cell.length_c   1.000
_cell.angle_alpha   90.00
_cell.angle_beta   90.00
_cell.angle_gamma   90.00
#
_symmetry.space_group_name_H-M   'P 1'
#
loop_
_entity.id
_entity.type
_entity.pdbx_description
1 polymer ?
#
loop_
_entity_poly.entity_id
_entity_poly.type
_entity_poly.pdbx_seq_one_letter_code
_entity_poly.pdbx_strand_id
1 'polypeptide(L)'
;MSERKVPVLAPHAEQEVGPGEAPLVVRSIEKTDVVRRVSLRAWVALLIVYVFWGGTYLGMRVGDETIPPLVLAATRFLIAGAIMYPVAMRNAASAARAAGQVGPSGRYRPRRSEWLGCAVVGILLVGANAAVCVGETTVPSGLAALLIATVPLWLLGIDALLNHARLGLAQAAGLVIGLAGVGLLSGLGGGRGGVSASGVVIILCAAASWATGTIMSRRVPTPASPALTSAMQLLIGGVFSLVLAAASGEFGSFRLSAVSDRSWLALAYLIVGGSIVAFSAYVIAVRMLPTATVATYAYVNPVIAVLLGTLILNESVTLGMLAGGVLIVGAVVLVVRRSPSAH
;
A
#
# COMPACT_ATOMS: atom_id res chain seq x y z
N MET A 1 51.11 24.67 -50.03
CA MET A 1 50.51 23.48 -50.65
C MET A 1 51.11 22.30 -49.94
N SER A 2 50.38 21.67 -49.06
CA SER A 2 50.77 20.46 -48.31
C SER A 2 49.61 19.53 -48.32
N GLU A 3 49.75 18.45 -49.10
CA GLU A 3 48.81 17.35 -49.23
C GLU A 3 48.82 16.49 -47.95
N ARG A 4 47.67 16.36 -47.27
CA ARG A 4 47.46 15.40 -46.21
C ARG A 4 46.96 14.10 -46.78
N LYS A 5 47.81 13.06 -46.67
CA LYS A 5 47.46 11.66 -46.99
C LYS A 5 46.46 11.15 -45.97
N VAL A 6 45.39 10.53 -46.48
CA VAL A 6 44.37 9.78 -45.72
C VAL A 6 44.93 8.37 -45.42
N PRO A 7 44.84 7.86 -44.16
CA PRO A 7 45.26 6.48 -43.90
C PRO A 7 44.20 5.49 -44.36
N VAL A 8 44.65 4.46 -45.07
CA VAL A 8 43.89 3.28 -45.51
C VAL A 8 43.62 2.41 -44.29
N LEU A 9 42.36 2.09 -44.03
CA LEU A 9 41.92 1.10 -43.04
C LEU A 9 42.34 -0.31 -43.43
N ALA A 10 43.04 -1.00 -42.54
CA ALA A 10 43.38 -2.42 -42.67
C ALA A 10 42.18 -3.31 -42.49
N PRO A 11 42.12 -4.52 -43.09
CA PRO A 11 41.00 -5.44 -43.03
C PRO A 11 40.89 -6.06 -41.62
N HIS A 12 39.64 -6.24 -41.18
CA HIS A 12 39.24 -6.84 -39.91
C HIS A 12 39.86 -8.24 -39.73
N ALA A 13 40.59 -8.41 -38.64
CA ALA A 13 41.03 -9.70 -38.16
C ALA A 13 39.80 -10.51 -37.68
N GLU A 14 39.66 -11.70 -38.23
CA GLU A 14 38.72 -12.72 -37.73
C GLU A 14 39.12 -13.07 -36.29
N GLN A 15 38.24 -12.79 -35.32
CA GLN A 15 38.40 -13.25 -33.93
C GLN A 15 38.09 -14.76 -33.90
N GLU A 16 39.12 -15.56 -33.70
CA GLU A 16 39.00 -16.96 -33.32
C GLU A 16 38.24 -17.09 -32.02
N VAL A 17 37.07 -17.79 -32.05
CA VAL A 17 36.27 -18.14 -30.89
C VAL A 17 36.99 -19.27 -30.16
N GLY A 18 37.47 -18.99 -28.94
CA GLY A 18 38.15 -19.95 -28.09
C GLY A 18 37.24 -21.09 -27.62
N PRO A 19 37.77 -22.31 -27.38
CA PRO A 19 36.98 -23.46 -26.94
C PRO A 19 36.54 -23.31 -25.48
N GLY A 20 35.27 -22.94 -25.25
CA GLY A 20 34.71 -22.83 -23.89
C GLY A 20 33.37 -22.11 -23.78
N GLU A 21 32.83 -21.51 -24.81
CA GLU A 21 31.51 -20.88 -24.73
C GLU A 21 30.41 -21.92 -24.96
N ALA A 22 29.62 -22.15 -23.90
CA ALA A 22 28.40 -22.97 -24.01
C ALA A 22 27.46 -22.40 -25.07
N PRO A 23 26.79 -23.24 -25.89
CA PRO A 23 25.95 -22.77 -26.98
C PRO A 23 24.84 -21.83 -26.48
N LEU A 24 24.61 -20.79 -27.29
CA LEU A 24 23.62 -19.72 -27.00
C LEU A 24 22.23 -20.22 -26.57
N VAL A 25 21.86 -21.44 -26.98
CA VAL A 25 20.60 -22.11 -26.61
C VAL A 25 20.56 -22.45 -25.11
N VAL A 26 21.66 -22.86 -24.49
CA VAL A 26 21.71 -23.21 -23.05
C VAL A 26 21.61 -21.92 -22.20
N ARG A 27 22.23 -20.84 -22.64
CA ARG A 27 22.11 -19.52 -21.95
C ARG A 27 20.70 -18.94 -22.04
N SER A 28 19.96 -19.18 -23.11
CA SER A 28 18.57 -18.71 -23.24
C SER A 28 17.58 -19.51 -22.39
N ILE A 29 17.80 -20.80 -22.21
CA ILE A 29 16.96 -21.67 -21.37
C ILE A 29 17.16 -21.30 -19.89
N GLU A 30 18.39 -21.11 -19.44
CA GLU A 30 18.68 -20.68 -18.05
C GLU A 30 18.10 -19.30 -17.72
N LYS A 31 18.23 -18.33 -18.63
CA LYS A 31 17.62 -17.00 -18.47
C LYS A 31 16.08 -17.08 -18.42
N THR A 32 15.47 -17.93 -19.23
CA THR A 32 14.00 -18.08 -19.29
C THR A 32 13.46 -18.70 -18.01
N ASP A 33 14.13 -19.70 -17.44
CA ASP A 33 13.71 -20.35 -16.21
C ASP A 33 13.93 -19.48 -14.98
N VAL A 34 14.98 -18.68 -14.92
CA VAL A 34 15.21 -17.71 -13.85
C VAL A 34 14.16 -16.59 -13.89
N VAL A 35 13.85 -16.07 -15.07
CA VAL A 35 12.80 -15.05 -15.26
C VAL A 35 11.43 -15.60 -14.90
N ARG A 36 11.13 -16.87 -15.26
CA ARG A 36 9.86 -17.51 -14.91
C ARG A 36 9.70 -17.74 -13.42
N ARG A 37 10.77 -18.16 -12.71
CA ARG A 37 10.75 -18.35 -11.24
C ARG A 37 10.63 -17.01 -10.49
N VAL A 38 11.30 -15.98 -10.96
CA VAL A 38 11.17 -14.62 -10.44
C VAL A 38 9.74 -14.11 -10.58
N SER A 39 9.12 -14.34 -11.76
CA SER A 39 7.72 -13.98 -12.03
C SER A 39 6.72 -14.66 -11.09
N LEU A 40 6.85 -15.95 -10.80
CA LEU A 40 5.90 -16.68 -9.95
C LEU A 40 5.92 -16.15 -8.50
N ARG A 41 7.10 -15.88 -7.93
CA ARG A 41 7.21 -15.31 -6.57
C ARG A 41 6.56 -13.95 -6.46
N ALA A 42 6.69 -13.12 -7.48
CA ALA A 42 6.10 -11.79 -7.53
C ALA A 42 4.56 -11.86 -7.60
N TRP A 43 4.01 -12.76 -8.42
CA TRP A 43 2.57 -12.97 -8.53
C TRP A 43 1.97 -13.58 -7.26
N VAL A 44 2.66 -14.53 -6.63
CA VAL A 44 2.26 -15.07 -5.32
C VAL A 44 2.25 -13.96 -4.26
N ALA A 45 3.28 -13.11 -4.25
CA ALA A 45 3.33 -11.96 -3.33
C ALA A 45 2.16 -11.00 -3.57
N LEU A 46 1.83 -10.69 -4.83
CA LEU A 46 0.69 -9.83 -5.16
C LEU A 46 -0.65 -10.47 -4.77
N LEU A 47 -0.81 -11.77 -4.97
CA LEU A 47 -1.99 -12.52 -4.53
C LEU A 47 -2.16 -12.47 -3.01
N ILE A 48 -1.07 -12.61 -2.26
CA ILE A 48 -1.06 -12.47 -0.80
C ILE A 48 -1.54 -11.06 -0.41
N VAL A 49 -1.08 -10.01 -1.09
CA VAL A 49 -1.56 -8.63 -0.86
C VAL A 49 -3.06 -8.52 -1.11
N TYR A 50 -3.56 -9.08 -2.21
CA TYR A 50 -5.00 -9.04 -2.53
C TYR A 50 -5.84 -9.67 -1.42
N VAL A 51 -5.51 -10.90 -1.03
CA VAL A 51 -6.30 -11.66 -0.06
C VAL A 51 -6.22 -11.02 1.34
N PHE A 52 -5.00 -10.77 1.81
CA PHE A 52 -4.83 -10.29 3.18
C PHE A 52 -5.26 -8.83 3.35
N TRP A 53 -4.94 -7.92 2.42
CA TRP A 53 -5.40 -6.54 2.56
C TRP A 53 -6.90 -6.40 2.26
N GLY A 54 -7.44 -7.18 1.30
CA GLY A 54 -8.89 -7.22 1.09
C GLY A 54 -9.66 -7.68 2.33
N GLY A 55 -9.10 -8.63 3.09
CA GLY A 55 -9.68 -9.10 4.34
C GLY A 55 -9.47 -8.18 5.55
N THR A 56 -8.59 -7.15 5.47
CA THR A 56 -8.37 -6.26 6.62
C THR A 56 -9.60 -5.45 7.00
N TYR A 57 -10.45 -5.09 6.07
CA TYR A 57 -11.71 -4.39 6.34
C TYR A 57 -12.64 -5.25 7.22
N LEU A 58 -12.82 -6.52 6.85
CA LEU A 58 -13.54 -7.46 7.72
C LEU A 58 -12.87 -7.58 9.10
N GLY A 59 -11.54 -7.71 9.13
CA GLY A 59 -10.78 -7.79 10.37
C GLY A 59 -10.94 -6.57 11.26
N MET A 60 -10.97 -5.36 10.71
CA MET A 60 -11.20 -4.12 11.45
C MET A 60 -12.65 -4.10 11.98
N ARG A 61 -13.62 -4.40 11.13
CA ARG A 61 -15.04 -4.44 11.53
C ARG A 61 -15.33 -5.42 12.67
N VAL A 62 -14.75 -6.63 12.63
CA VAL A 62 -14.88 -7.63 13.72
C VAL A 62 -14.08 -7.23 14.96
N GLY A 63 -12.90 -6.64 14.77
CA GLY A 63 -12.08 -6.14 15.87
C GLY A 63 -12.79 -5.06 16.67
N ASP A 64 -13.43 -4.13 15.95
CA ASP A 64 -14.14 -2.98 16.53
C ASP A 64 -15.44 -3.35 17.29
N GLU A 65 -15.90 -4.62 17.20
CA GLU A 65 -17.06 -5.08 17.98
C GLU A 65 -16.85 -4.92 19.50
N THR A 66 -15.62 -5.12 19.98
CA THR A 66 -15.30 -5.06 21.43
C THR A 66 -14.00 -4.34 21.76
N ILE A 67 -13.19 -3.97 20.78
CA ILE A 67 -11.97 -3.18 20.95
C ILE A 67 -12.24 -1.81 20.33
N PRO A 68 -12.07 -0.69 21.10
CA PRO A 68 -12.22 0.64 20.51
C PRO A 68 -11.31 0.85 19.29
N PRO A 69 -11.77 1.53 18.24
CA PRO A 69 -11.11 1.54 16.92
C PRO A 69 -9.69 2.08 16.92
N LEU A 70 -9.41 3.13 17.68
CA LEU A 70 -8.05 3.68 17.77
C LEU A 70 -7.15 2.81 18.65
N VAL A 71 -7.69 2.14 19.68
CA VAL A 71 -6.95 1.13 20.46
C VAL A 71 -6.62 -0.08 19.60
N LEU A 72 -7.56 -0.55 18.76
CA LEU A 72 -7.34 -1.65 17.80
C LEU A 72 -6.21 -1.28 16.83
N ALA A 73 -6.28 -0.10 16.20
CA ALA A 73 -5.27 0.39 15.27
C ALA A 73 -3.89 0.53 15.96
N ALA A 74 -3.84 1.16 17.14
CA ALA A 74 -2.60 1.33 17.89
C ALA A 74 -1.95 -0.01 18.23
N THR A 75 -2.70 -0.93 18.82
CA THR A 75 -2.21 -2.26 19.22
C THR A 75 -1.71 -3.05 18.02
N ARG A 76 -2.48 -3.08 16.93
CA ARG A 76 -2.11 -3.74 15.67
C ARG A 76 -0.75 -3.26 15.17
N PHE A 77 -0.59 -1.96 15.02
CA PHE A 77 0.60 -1.39 14.37
C PHE A 77 1.82 -1.38 15.28
N LEU A 78 1.64 -1.15 16.59
CA LEU A 78 2.73 -1.23 17.55
C LEU A 78 3.31 -2.63 17.64
N ILE A 79 2.46 -3.66 17.74
CA ILE A 79 2.93 -5.06 17.81
C ILE A 79 3.60 -5.46 16.50
N ALA A 80 2.97 -5.18 15.34
CA ALA A 80 3.57 -5.50 14.04
C ALA A 80 4.91 -4.78 13.85
N GLY A 81 4.98 -3.50 14.16
CA GLY A 81 6.21 -2.70 14.08
C GLY A 81 7.29 -3.19 15.03
N ALA A 82 6.93 -3.55 16.27
CA ALA A 82 7.87 -4.08 17.27
C ALA A 82 8.47 -5.44 16.84
N ILE A 83 7.68 -6.29 16.19
CA ILE A 83 8.16 -7.57 15.63
C ILE A 83 9.05 -7.34 14.40
N MET A 84 8.62 -6.47 13.48
CA MET A 84 9.33 -6.24 12.22
C MET A 84 10.63 -5.44 12.41
N TYR A 85 10.66 -4.48 13.32
CA TYR A 85 11.78 -3.55 13.48
C TYR A 85 13.12 -4.23 13.77
N PRO A 86 13.26 -5.13 14.75
CA PRO A 86 14.55 -5.77 15.03
C PRO A 86 15.05 -6.65 13.87
N VAL A 87 14.16 -7.33 13.15
CA VAL A 87 14.52 -8.13 11.97
C VAL A 87 14.97 -7.21 10.82
N ALA A 88 14.22 -6.16 10.55
CA ALA A 88 14.54 -5.20 9.51
C ALA A 88 15.84 -4.44 9.80
N MET A 89 16.10 -4.09 11.07
CA MET A 89 17.36 -3.48 11.52
C MET A 89 18.56 -4.40 11.31
N ARG A 90 18.44 -5.69 11.67
CA ARG A 90 19.51 -6.66 11.44
C ARG A 90 19.85 -6.79 9.95
N ASN A 91 18.82 -6.88 9.09
CA ASN A 91 18.98 -7.00 7.65
C ASN A 91 19.59 -5.72 7.05
N ALA A 92 19.14 -4.54 7.48
CA ALA A 92 19.71 -3.26 7.05
C ALA A 92 21.18 -3.09 7.49
N ALA A 93 21.51 -3.49 8.72
CA ALA A 93 22.89 -3.46 9.22
C ALA A 93 23.80 -4.43 8.47
N SER A 94 23.29 -5.62 8.11
CA SER A 94 24.02 -6.60 7.29
C SER A 94 24.29 -6.06 5.87
N ALA A 95 23.29 -5.47 5.25
CA ALA A 95 23.42 -4.87 3.92
C ALA A 95 24.40 -3.67 3.93
N ALA A 96 24.32 -2.81 4.95
CA ALA A 96 25.23 -1.66 5.10
C ALA A 96 26.68 -2.10 5.30
N ARG A 97 26.92 -3.18 6.04
CA ARG A 97 28.26 -3.77 6.19
C ARG A 97 28.80 -4.36 4.89
N ALA A 98 27.96 -5.10 4.17
CA ALA A 98 28.33 -5.67 2.87
C ALA A 98 28.66 -4.59 1.83
N ALA A 99 28.02 -3.43 1.92
CA ALA A 99 28.28 -2.27 1.08
C ALA A 99 29.46 -1.39 1.55
N GLY A 100 30.16 -1.77 2.64
CA GLY A 100 31.26 -0.98 3.21
C GLY A 100 30.86 0.36 3.85
N GLN A 101 29.56 0.59 4.03
CA GLN A 101 29.04 1.83 4.62
C GLN A 101 29.21 1.89 6.15
N VAL A 102 29.39 0.74 6.77
CA VAL A 102 29.60 0.59 8.22
C VAL A 102 30.69 -0.45 8.43
N GLY A 103 31.68 -0.16 9.29
CA GLY A 103 32.74 -1.10 9.62
C GLY A 103 32.24 -2.38 10.28
N PRO A 104 33.06 -3.45 10.37
CA PRO A 104 32.66 -4.76 10.89
C PRO A 104 32.02 -4.72 12.29
N SER A 105 32.52 -3.85 13.17
CA SER A 105 32.01 -3.60 14.53
C SER A 105 31.03 -2.42 14.62
N GLY A 106 30.80 -1.70 13.51
CA GLY A 106 29.95 -0.52 13.48
C GLY A 106 28.46 -0.85 13.59
N ARG A 107 27.73 -0.01 14.35
CA ARG A 107 26.27 -0.11 14.47
C ARG A 107 25.60 0.73 13.39
N TYR A 108 24.81 0.11 12.53
CA TYR A 108 23.88 0.83 11.66
C TYR A 108 22.81 1.53 12.52
N ARG A 109 22.59 2.82 12.26
CA ARG A 109 21.52 3.60 12.90
C ARG A 109 20.85 4.48 11.85
N PRO A 110 19.51 4.48 11.76
CA PRO A 110 18.79 5.43 10.92
C PRO A 110 19.11 6.87 11.34
N ARG A 111 19.24 7.77 10.37
CA ARG A 111 19.50 9.20 10.59
C ARG A 111 18.27 9.88 11.17
N ARG A 112 18.46 11.02 11.83
CA ARG A 112 17.31 11.84 12.32
C ARG A 112 16.36 12.24 11.20
N SER A 113 16.88 12.59 10.02
CA SER A 113 16.06 12.93 8.85
C SER A 113 15.20 11.75 8.38
N GLU A 114 15.71 10.50 8.44
CA GLU A 114 14.97 9.29 8.10
C GLU A 114 13.85 9.00 9.10
N TRP A 115 14.09 9.25 10.40
CA TRP A 115 13.06 9.18 11.44
C TRP A 115 11.95 10.20 11.21
N LEU A 116 12.31 11.45 10.89
CA LEU A 116 11.33 12.51 10.58
C LEU A 116 10.55 12.18 9.29
N GLY A 117 11.22 11.69 8.25
CA GLY A 117 10.55 11.25 7.03
C GLY A 117 9.59 10.09 7.29
N CYS A 118 10.01 9.08 8.07
CA CYS A 118 9.13 8.00 8.48
C CYS A 118 7.98 8.48 9.37
N ALA A 119 8.18 9.54 10.17
CA ALA A 119 7.11 10.12 10.99
C ALA A 119 6.03 10.78 10.12
N VAL A 120 6.42 11.61 9.18
CA VAL A 120 5.46 12.25 8.25
C VAL A 120 4.66 11.18 7.51
N VAL A 121 5.34 10.21 6.90
CA VAL A 121 4.67 9.17 6.10
C VAL A 121 3.88 8.21 6.99
N GLY A 122 4.42 7.81 8.13
CA GLY A 122 3.75 6.90 9.07
C GLY A 122 2.46 7.48 9.65
N ILE A 123 2.47 8.77 10.04
CA ILE A 123 1.26 9.46 10.51
C ILE A 123 0.22 9.53 9.38
N LEU A 124 0.63 9.83 8.15
CA LEU A 124 -0.30 9.95 7.04
C LEU A 124 -0.87 8.59 6.59
N LEU A 125 -0.05 7.54 6.46
CA LEU A 125 -0.49 6.22 5.99
C LEU A 125 -1.15 5.39 7.11
N VAL A 126 -0.47 5.26 8.24
CA VAL A 126 -0.98 4.43 9.36
C VAL A 126 -2.10 5.16 10.09
N GLY A 127 -2.02 6.49 10.23
CA GLY A 127 -3.11 7.32 10.73
C GLY A 127 -4.35 7.26 9.83
N ALA A 128 -4.19 7.17 8.51
CA ALA A 128 -5.31 6.90 7.60
C ALA A 128 -5.98 5.57 7.91
N ASN A 129 -5.21 4.50 8.19
CA ASN A 129 -5.78 3.22 8.61
C ASN A 129 -6.55 3.32 9.94
N ALA A 130 -6.03 4.07 10.91
CA ALA A 130 -6.74 4.34 12.17
C ALA A 130 -8.07 5.08 11.92
N ALA A 131 -8.08 6.06 11.00
CA ALA A 131 -9.30 6.74 10.59
C ALA A 131 -10.29 5.79 9.88
N VAL A 132 -9.81 4.80 9.11
CA VAL A 132 -10.68 3.76 8.53
C VAL A 132 -11.34 2.93 9.63
N CYS A 133 -10.59 2.49 10.67
CA CYS A 133 -11.19 1.79 11.82
C CYS A 133 -12.32 2.62 12.44
N VAL A 134 -12.10 3.93 12.69
CA VAL A 134 -13.15 4.82 13.20
C VAL A 134 -14.35 4.92 12.25
N GLY A 135 -14.10 5.04 10.94
CA GLY A 135 -15.17 5.11 9.94
C GLY A 135 -16.01 3.82 9.86
N GLU A 136 -15.37 2.66 9.98
CA GLU A 136 -16.03 1.34 9.92
C GLU A 136 -16.94 1.04 11.11
N THR A 137 -16.86 1.79 12.20
CA THR A 137 -17.84 1.69 13.28
C THR A 137 -19.27 2.00 12.80
N THR A 138 -19.39 2.84 11.77
CA THR A 138 -20.69 3.32 11.22
C THR A 138 -20.87 3.06 9.73
N VAL A 139 -19.84 2.52 9.05
CA VAL A 139 -19.85 2.21 7.61
C VAL A 139 -19.55 0.71 7.43
N PRO A 140 -20.33 -0.04 6.62
CA PRO A 140 -20.06 -1.43 6.31
C PRO A 140 -18.67 -1.64 5.68
N SER A 141 -18.02 -2.77 5.96
CA SER A 141 -16.66 -3.07 5.55
C SER A 141 -16.47 -3.05 4.02
N GLY A 142 -17.42 -3.60 3.28
CA GLY A 142 -17.40 -3.56 1.82
C GLY A 142 -17.52 -2.16 1.25
N LEU A 143 -18.33 -1.29 1.87
CA LEU A 143 -18.46 0.12 1.48
C LEU A 143 -17.19 0.91 1.83
N ALA A 144 -16.59 0.67 2.99
CA ALA A 144 -15.34 1.29 3.39
C ALA A 144 -14.21 0.98 2.38
N ALA A 145 -14.10 -0.28 1.95
CA ALA A 145 -13.14 -0.70 0.94
C ALA A 145 -13.36 0.00 -0.42
N LEU A 146 -14.62 0.17 -0.85
CA LEU A 146 -14.93 0.90 -2.07
C LEU A 146 -14.60 2.40 -1.97
N LEU A 147 -14.83 3.02 -0.81
CA LEU A 147 -14.43 4.41 -0.57
C LEU A 147 -12.90 4.58 -0.60
N ILE A 148 -12.16 3.66 -0.01
CA ILE A 148 -10.68 3.65 -0.07
C ILE A 148 -10.17 3.39 -1.49
N ALA A 149 -10.91 2.68 -2.34
CA ALA A 149 -10.56 2.52 -3.76
C ALA A 149 -10.49 3.86 -4.52
N THR A 150 -10.96 4.97 -3.96
CA THR A 150 -10.78 6.32 -4.52
C THR A 150 -9.36 6.88 -4.34
N VAL A 151 -8.46 6.25 -3.59
CA VAL A 151 -7.07 6.70 -3.36
C VAL A 151 -6.35 7.14 -4.64
N PRO A 152 -6.42 6.41 -5.78
CA PRO A 152 -5.78 6.85 -7.02
C PRO A 152 -6.34 8.17 -7.57
N LEU A 153 -7.60 8.51 -7.30
CA LEU A 153 -8.20 9.79 -7.69
C LEU A 153 -7.62 10.93 -6.83
N TRP A 154 -7.46 10.70 -5.53
CA TRP A 154 -6.79 11.63 -4.62
C TRP A 154 -5.32 11.82 -4.98
N LEU A 155 -4.60 10.73 -5.33
CA LEU A 155 -3.22 10.81 -5.80
C LEU A 155 -3.10 11.72 -7.02
N LEU A 156 -3.97 11.54 -8.01
CA LEU A 156 -3.99 12.36 -9.21
C LEU A 156 -4.28 13.83 -8.91
N GLY A 157 -5.33 14.11 -8.13
CA GLY A 157 -5.75 15.48 -7.80
C GLY A 157 -4.68 16.23 -7.00
N ILE A 158 -4.14 15.58 -5.94
CA ILE A 158 -3.12 16.19 -5.08
C ILE A 158 -1.80 16.38 -5.85
N ASP A 159 -1.38 15.40 -6.66
CA ASP A 159 -0.16 15.52 -7.47
C ASP A 159 -0.28 16.64 -8.51
N ALA A 160 -1.43 16.78 -9.16
CA ALA A 160 -1.71 17.88 -10.08
C ALA A 160 -1.65 19.24 -9.39
N LEU A 161 -2.21 19.37 -8.19
CA LEU A 161 -2.16 20.59 -7.39
C LEU A 161 -0.72 20.96 -6.99
N LEU A 162 0.04 19.97 -6.49
CA LEU A 162 1.41 20.20 -6.00
C LEU A 162 2.41 20.51 -7.12
N ASN A 163 2.21 19.94 -8.30
CA ASN A 163 3.11 20.09 -9.44
C ASN A 163 2.57 21.07 -10.48
N HIS A 164 1.43 21.77 -10.18
CA HIS A 164 0.74 22.66 -11.12
C HIS A 164 0.49 22.02 -12.50
N ALA A 165 0.31 20.70 -12.53
CA ALA A 165 0.10 19.95 -13.75
C ALA A 165 -1.34 20.08 -14.25
N ARG A 166 -1.51 20.23 -15.56
CA ARG A 166 -2.83 20.23 -16.18
C ARG A 166 -3.34 18.80 -16.28
N LEU A 167 -4.53 18.56 -15.75
CA LEU A 167 -5.21 17.28 -15.93
C LEU A 167 -5.65 17.12 -17.38
N GLY A 168 -5.33 15.99 -17.99
CA GLY A 168 -5.89 15.61 -19.28
C GLY A 168 -7.41 15.35 -19.17
N LEU A 169 -8.13 15.47 -20.29
CA LEU A 169 -9.58 15.31 -20.32
C LEU A 169 -10.05 13.95 -19.71
N ALA A 170 -9.34 12.87 -20.02
CA ALA A 170 -9.66 11.55 -19.46
C ALA A 170 -9.44 11.47 -17.93
N GLN A 171 -8.44 12.17 -17.42
CA GLN A 171 -8.15 12.25 -15.98
C GLN A 171 -9.21 13.07 -15.26
N ALA A 172 -9.60 14.22 -15.84
CA ALA A 172 -10.69 15.05 -15.32
C ALA A 172 -12.03 14.30 -15.33
N ALA A 173 -12.36 13.62 -16.44
CA ALA A 173 -13.55 12.77 -16.54
C ALA A 173 -13.54 11.64 -15.49
N GLY A 174 -12.40 10.96 -15.32
CA GLY A 174 -12.25 9.93 -14.29
C GLY A 174 -12.50 10.47 -12.88
N LEU A 175 -11.99 11.66 -12.56
CA LEU A 175 -12.23 12.30 -11.27
C LEU A 175 -13.73 12.57 -11.03
N VAL A 176 -14.43 13.14 -12.03
CA VAL A 176 -15.88 13.42 -11.95
C VAL A 176 -16.70 12.13 -11.81
N ILE A 177 -16.40 11.10 -12.62
CA ILE A 177 -17.06 9.80 -12.56
C ILE A 177 -16.85 9.14 -11.19
N GLY A 178 -15.61 9.20 -10.65
CA GLY A 178 -15.29 8.66 -9.34
C GLY A 178 -16.05 9.35 -8.21
N LEU A 179 -16.16 10.69 -8.25
CA LEU A 179 -16.95 11.46 -7.28
C LEU A 179 -18.43 11.16 -7.39
N ALA A 180 -18.98 10.99 -8.60
CA ALA A 180 -20.36 10.56 -8.80
C ALA A 180 -20.60 9.15 -8.22
N GLY A 181 -19.63 8.24 -8.38
CA GLY A 181 -19.65 6.91 -7.76
C GLY A 181 -19.67 6.98 -6.23
N VAL A 182 -18.87 7.85 -5.61
CA VAL A 182 -18.92 8.10 -4.16
C VAL A 182 -20.28 8.63 -3.73
N GLY A 183 -20.85 9.59 -4.45
CA GLY A 183 -22.19 10.12 -4.19
C GLY A 183 -23.27 9.02 -4.20
N LEU A 184 -23.21 8.13 -5.19
CA LEU A 184 -24.14 7.00 -5.31
C LEU A 184 -23.95 5.98 -4.18
N LEU A 185 -22.70 5.65 -3.82
CA LEU A 185 -22.37 4.79 -2.68
C LEU A 185 -22.87 5.35 -1.35
N SER A 186 -22.71 6.65 -1.15
CA SER A 186 -23.08 7.33 0.11
C SER A 186 -24.60 7.48 0.30
N GLY A 187 -25.40 7.01 -0.66
CA GLY A 187 -26.85 7.06 -0.57
C GLY A 187 -27.42 8.48 -0.69
N LEU A 188 -26.69 9.44 -1.25
CA LEU A 188 -27.17 10.81 -1.54
C LEU A 188 -28.42 10.81 -2.46
N GLY A 189 -28.79 9.65 -3.00
CA GLY A 189 -29.99 9.39 -3.77
C GLY A 189 -31.21 8.84 -3.00
N GLY A 190 -31.21 8.88 -1.66
CA GLY A 190 -32.44 8.57 -0.87
C GLY A 190 -32.65 7.10 -0.49
N GLY A 191 -31.60 6.26 -0.51
CA GLY A 191 -31.69 4.85 -0.06
C GLY A 191 -31.85 4.75 1.47
N ARG A 192 -32.83 3.95 1.92
CA ARG A 192 -33.23 3.71 3.31
C ARG A 192 -32.22 2.83 4.13
N GLY A 193 -30.95 2.97 3.97
CA GLY A 193 -29.97 2.23 4.77
C GLY A 193 -28.96 3.19 5.38
N GLY A 194 -29.13 3.47 6.67
CA GLY A 194 -28.43 4.47 7.47
C GLY A 194 -26.91 4.44 7.51
N VAL A 195 -26.27 4.63 6.37
CA VAL A 195 -24.82 4.86 6.32
C VAL A 195 -24.57 6.26 6.86
N SER A 196 -23.73 6.37 7.89
CA SER A 196 -23.37 7.65 8.51
C SER A 196 -22.56 8.51 7.55
N ALA A 197 -23.05 9.72 7.26
CA ALA A 197 -22.32 10.69 6.46
C ALA A 197 -20.95 11.04 7.09
N SER A 198 -20.87 11.11 8.43
CA SER A 198 -19.60 11.34 9.12
C SER A 198 -18.60 10.20 8.92
N GLY A 199 -19.03 8.95 8.98
CA GLY A 199 -18.19 7.79 8.69
C GLY A 199 -17.64 7.81 7.26
N VAL A 200 -18.51 8.13 6.27
CA VAL A 200 -18.07 8.30 4.86
C VAL A 200 -17.02 9.40 4.73
N VAL A 201 -17.24 10.57 5.34
CA VAL A 201 -16.29 11.68 5.30
C VAL A 201 -14.95 11.28 5.95
N ILE A 202 -14.98 10.60 7.09
CA ILE A 202 -13.76 10.11 7.77
C ILE A 202 -12.97 9.19 6.85
N ILE A 203 -13.63 8.23 6.16
CA ILE A 203 -12.95 7.30 5.25
C ILE A 203 -12.42 8.01 4.00
N LEU A 204 -13.13 9.00 3.45
CA LEU A 204 -12.63 9.81 2.34
C LEU A 204 -11.42 10.66 2.75
N CYS A 205 -11.43 11.24 3.95
CA CYS A 205 -10.26 11.92 4.51
C CYS A 205 -9.09 10.96 4.72
N ALA A 206 -9.36 9.72 5.14
CA ALA A 206 -8.35 8.67 5.23
C ALA A 206 -7.76 8.35 3.85
N ALA A 207 -8.59 8.24 2.80
CA ALA A 207 -8.13 8.04 1.43
C ALA A 207 -7.23 9.18 0.94
N ALA A 208 -7.60 10.43 1.22
CA ALA A 208 -6.80 11.61 0.89
C ALA A 208 -5.47 11.64 1.68
N SER A 209 -5.51 11.30 2.97
CA SER A 209 -4.32 11.19 3.83
C SER A 209 -3.36 10.11 3.30
N TRP A 210 -3.90 8.94 2.94
CA TRP A 210 -3.12 7.86 2.33
C TRP A 210 -2.45 8.29 1.02
N ALA A 211 -3.17 8.97 0.15
CA ALA A 211 -2.65 9.52 -1.09
C ALA A 211 -1.51 10.53 -0.82
N THR A 212 -1.72 11.46 0.11
CA THR A 212 -0.71 12.43 0.52
C THR A 212 0.53 11.74 1.08
N GLY A 213 0.36 10.76 1.97
CA GLY A 213 1.46 9.96 2.51
C GLY A 213 2.24 9.22 1.43
N THR A 214 1.56 8.70 0.42
CA THR A 214 2.18 8.04 -0.74
C THR A 214 3.03 9.02 -1.55
N ILE A 215 2.55 10.24 -1.79
CA ILE A 215 3.32 11.29 -2.46
C ILE A 215 4.53 11.70 -1.61
N MET A 216 4.32 11.90 -0.29
CA MET A 216 5.40 12.31 0.63
C MET A 216 6.47 11.23 0.75
N SER A 217 6.13 9.93 0.67
CA SER A 217 7.11 8.84 0.74
C SER A 217 8.22 8.92 -0.31
N ARG A 218 7.97 9.63 -1.43
CA ARG A 218 8.95 9.88 -2.50
C ARG A 218 9.73 11.18 -2.31
N ARG A 219 9.30 12.07 -1.40
CA ARG A 219 9.84 13.41 -1.22
C ARG A 219 10.64 13.57 0.07
N VAL A 220 10.45 12.69 1.03
CA VAL A 220 11.14 12.76 2.32
C VAL A 220 12.19 11.66 2.45
N PRO A 221 13.29 11.92 3.18
CA PRO A 221 14.32 10.92 3.45
C PRO A 221 13.75 9.73 4.22
N THR A 222 14.03 8.52 3.75
CA THR A 222 13.68 7.26 4.43
C THR A 222 14.85 6.29 4.34
N PRO A 223 14.96 5.30 5.24
CA PRO A 223 15.99 4.27 5.14
C PRO A 223 15.98 3.55 3.78
N ALA A 224 17.16 3.21 3.28
CA ALA A 224 17.31 2.47 2.02
C ALA A 224 16.64 1.07 2.05
N SER A 225 16.47 0.49 3.25
CA SER A 225 15.73 -0.75 3.44
C SER A 225 14.22 -0.49 3.54
N PRO A 226 13.40 -0.91 2.55
CA PRO A 226 11.95 -0.74 2.61
C PRO A 226 11.30 -1.42 3.81
N ALA A 227 11.82 -2.59 4.24
CA ALA A 227 11.31 -3.28 5.41
C ALA A 227 11.54 -2.47 6.69
N LEU A 228 12.71 -1.78 6.81
CA LEU A 228 13.00 -0.92 7.95
C LEU A 228 12.14 0.34 7.91
N THR A 229 11.98 0.97 6.75
CA THR A 229 11.08 2.10 6.54
C THR A 229 9.66 1.77 7.00
N SER A 230 9.15 0.61 6.59
CA SER A 230 7.82 0.15 6.97
C SER A 230 7.69 -0.09 8.46
N ALA A 231 8.65 -0.79 9.06
CA ALA A 231 8.63 -1.04 10.50
C ALA A 231 8.64 0.26 11.32
N MET A 232 9.44 1.26 10.90
CA MET A 232 9.48 2.57 11.54
C MET A 232 8.15 3.31 11.37
N GLN A 233 7.55 3.29 10.18
CA GLN A 233 6.24 3.90 9.92
C GLN A 233 5.13 3.25 10.75
N LEU A 234 5.11 1.91 10.88
CA LEU A 234 4.16 1.19 11.72
C LEU A 234 4.30 1.58 13.20
N LEU A 235 5.52 1.65 13.73
CA LEU A 235 5.76 2.07 15.11
C LEU A 235 5.29 3.50 15.36
N ILE A 236 5.68 4.42 14.50
CA ILE A 236 5.33 5.84 14.68
C ILE A 236 3.83 6.06 14.51
N GLY A 237 3.23 5.48 13.47
CA GLY A 237 1.79 5.57 13.26
C GLY A 237 0.98 4.86 14.34
N GLY A 238 1.51 3.75 14.89
CA GLY A 238 0.95 3.08 16.05
C GLY A 238 0.98 3.96 17.32
N VAL A 239 2.10 4.66 17.58
CA VAL A 239 2.19 5.64 18.66
C VAL A 239 1.22 6.80 18.43
N PHE A 240 1.11 7.30 17.21
CA PHE A 240 0.15 8.34 16.84
C PHE A 240 -1.29 7.89 17.11
N SER A 241 -1.66 6.67 16.71
CA SER A 241 -2.98 6.09 16.99
C SER A 241 -3.22 5.92 18.49
N LEU A 242 -2.20 5.55 19.25
CA LEU A 242 -2.27 5.44 20.70
C LEU A 242 -2.54 6.80 21.37
N VAL A 243 -1.86 7.85 20.90
CA VAL A 243 -2.09 9.23 21.38
C VAL A 243 -3.51 9.68 21.07
N LEU A 244 -4.01 9.38 19.85
CA LEU A 244 -5.40 9.68 19.49
C LEU A 244 -6.40 8.90 20.34
N ALA A 245 -6.16 7.62 20.63
CA ALA A 245 -7.00 6.81 21.51
C ALA A 245 -7.06 7.38 22.93
N ALA A 246 -5.93 7.88 23.44
CA ALA A 246 -5.88 8.54 24.74
C ALA A 246 -6.63 9.88 24.71
N ALA A 247 -6.44 10.68 23.67
CA ALA A 247 -7.09 11.99 23.53
C ALA A 247 -8.61 11.90 23.32
N SER A 248 -9.09 10.83 22.63
CA SER A 248 -10.52 10.57 22.43
C SER A 248 -11.20 9.93 23.64
N GLY A 249 -10.44 9.54 24.67
CA GLY A 249 -10.99 8.91 25.87
C GLY A 249 -11.35 7.43 25.72
N GLU A 250 -10.94 6.76 24.63
CA GLU A 250 -11.26 5.35 24.38
C GLU A 250 -10.78 4.42 25.50
N PHE A 251 -9.70 4.75 26.19
CA PHE A 251 -9.21 3.96 27.33
C PHE A 251 -10.16 3.98 28.53
N GLY A 252 -11.00 5.00 28.68
CA GLY A 252 -11.98 5.08 29.75
C GLY A 252 -13.07 4.02 29.65
N SER A 253 -13.45 3.65 28.43
CA SER A 253 -14.44 2.60 28.13
C SER A 253 -13.83 1.23 27.86
N PHE A 254 -12.54 1.17 27.53
CA PHE A 254 -11.85 -0.07 27.17
C PHE A 254 -11.60 -0.96 28.40
N ARG A 255 -12.06 -2.21 28.32
CA ARG A 255 -11.80 -3.25 29.32
C ARG A 255 -11.26 -4.49 28.63
N LEU A 256 -10.03 -4.86 28.96
CA LEU A 256 -9.36 -6.03 28.36
C LEU A 256 -10.14 -7.33 28.56
N SER A 257 -10.80 -7.46 29.73
CA SER A 257 -11.64 -8.62 30.06
C SER A 257 -12.95 -8.70 29.28
N ALA A 258 -13.37 -7.63 28.62
CA ALA A 258 -14.59 -7.57 27.80
C ALA A 258 -14.33 -7.86 26.32
N VAL A 259 -13.06 -8.02 25.92
CA VAL A 259 -12.70 -8.30 24.53
C VAL A 259 -13.10 -9.73 24.17
N SER A 260 -13.94 -9.87 23.15
CA SER A 260 -14.41 -11.17 22.67
C SER A 260 -13.29 -11.96 21.97
N ASP A 261 -13.42 -13.29 21.94
CA ASP A 261 -12.50 -14.17 21.22
C ASP A 261 -12.45 -13.85 19.73
N ARG A 262 -13.60 -13.41 19.14
CA ARG A 262 -13.67 -12.97 17.75
C ARG A 262 -12.80 -11.73 17.51
N SER A 263 -12.86 -10.74 18.39
CA SER A 263 -12.05 -9.53 18.28
C SER A 263 -10.56 -9.80 18.51
N TRP A 264 -10.22 -10.74 19.41
CA TRP A 264 -8.84 -11.20 19.57
C TRP A 264 -8.30 -11.89 18.32
N LEU A 265 -9.10 -12.76 17.71
CA LEU A 265 -8.73 -13.44 16.47
C LEU A 265 -8.59 -12.43 15.31
N ALA A 266 -9.50 -11.47 15.22
CA ALA A 266 -9.44 -10.40 14.24
C ALA A 266 -8.17 -9.53 14.43
N LEU A 267 -7.83 -9.14 15.64
CA LEU A 267 -6.59 -8.41 15.96
C LEU A 267 -5.35 -9.24 15.58
N ALA A 268 -5.31 -10.52 15.91
CA ALA A 268 -4.21 -11.41 15.53
C ALA A 268 -4.08 -11.52 14.00
N TYR A 269 -5.20 -11.66 13.27
CA TYR A 269 -5.22 -11.62 11.82
C TYR A 269 -4.69 -10.28 11.27
N LEU A 270 -5.12 -9.17 11.82
CA LEU A 270 -4.67 -7.84 11.41
C LEU A 270 -3.17 -7.63 11.65
N ILE A 271 -2.62 -8.13 12.75
CA ILE A 271 -1.19 -8.06 13.06
C ILE A 271 -0.40 -8.94 12.08
N VAL A 272 -0.72 -10.24 12.03
CA VAL A 272 0.07 -11.22 11.28
C VAL A 272 -0.21 -11.12 9.79
N GLY A 273 -1.47 -11.28 9.38
CA GLY A 273 -1.89 -11.31 7.99
C GLY A 273 -1.80 -9.93 7.33
N GLY A 274 -2.51 -8.96 7.91
CA GLY A 274 -2.66 -7.63 7.32
C GLY A 274 -1.42 -6.73 7.43
N SER A 275 -0.63 -6.86 8.51
CA SER A 275 0.51 -5.97 8.72
C SER A 275 1.86 -6.62 8.46
N ILE A 276 2.13 -7.85 8.93
CA ILE A 276 3.45 -8.48 8.75
C ILE A 276 3.54 -9.16 7.38
N VAL A 277 2.63 -10.09 7.10
CA VAL A 277 2.67 -10.93 5.88
C VAL A 277 2.37 -10.12 4.64
N ALA A 278 1.25 -9.41 4.61
CA ALA A 278 0.84 -8.63 3.44
C ALA A 278 1.80 -7.48 3.16
N PHE A 279 2.31 -6.80 4.18
CA PHE A 279 3.29 -5.72 3.98
C PHE A 279 4.62 -6.25 3.44
N SER A 280 5.09 -7.39 3.94
CA SER A 280 6.30 -8.06 3.43
C SER A 280 6.11 -8.49 1.97
N ALA A 281 4.94 -9.06 1.65
CA ALA A 281 4.58 -9.45 0.30
C ALA A 281 4.48 -8.23 -0.64
N TYR A 282 3.90 -7.12 -0.18
CA TYR A 282 3.83 -5.87 -0.93
C TYR A 282 5.23 -5.35 -1.31
N VAL A 283 6.17 -5.34 -0.35
CA VAL A 283 7.56 -4.94 -0.61
C VAL A 283 8.22 -5.82 -1.68
N ILE A 284 7.95 -7.14 -1.66
CA ILE A 284 8.43 -8.07 -2.70
C ILE A 284 7.79 -7.73 -4.04
N ALA A 285 6.47 -7.56 -4.08
CA ALA A 285 5.74 -7.27 -5.32
C ALA A 285 6.21 -5.96 -5.98
N VAL A 286 6.36 -4.87 -5.20
CA VAL A 286 6.83 -3.56 -5.71
C VAL A 286 8.24 -3.62 -6.29
N ARG A 287 9.10 -4.49 -5.77
CA ARG A 287 10.47 -4.66 -6.28
C ARG A 287 10.55 -5.48 -7.57
N MET A 288 9.56 -6.32 -7.82
CA MET A 288 9.62 -7.35 -8.87
C MET A 288 8.60 -7.13 -9.99
N LEU A 289 7.57 -6.31 -9.76
CA LEU A 289 6.49 -6.04 -10.72
C LEU A 289 6.41 -4.55 -11.05
N PRO A 290 5.94 -4.19 -12.25
CA PRO A 290 5.64 -2.81 -12.60
C PRO A 290 4.66 -2.18 -11.59
N THR A 291 4.86 -0.92 -11.26
CA THR A 291 4.02 -0.20 -10.28
C THR A 291 2.53 -0.25 -10.64
N ALA A 292 2.20 -0.15 -11.93
CA ALA A 292 0.83 -0.27 -12.42
C ALA A 292 0.20 -1.65 -12.12
N THR A 293 0.99 -2.74 -12.22
CA THR A 293 0.54 -4.09 -11.89
C THR A 293 0.32 -4.22 -10.38
N VAL A 294 1.23 -3.70 -9.55
CA VAL A 294 1.05 -3.73 -8.09
C VAL A 294 -0.18 -2.93 -7.68
N ALA A 295 -0.39 -1.75 -8.26
CA ALA A 295 -1.53 -0.88 -7.95
C ALA A 295 -2.91 -1.54 -8.20
N THR A 296 -2.96 -2.68 -8.89
CA THR A 296 -4.21 -3.44 -9.10
C THR A 296 -4.83 -3.96 -7.81
N TYR A 297 -4.07 -4.03 -6.69
CA TYR A 297 -4.68 -4.36 -5.40
C TYR A 297 -5.82 -3.40 -5.02
N ALA A 298 -5.74 -2.15 -5.45
CA ALA A 298 -6.77 -1.15 -5.18
C ALA A 298 -8.13 -1.49 -5.80
N TYR A 299 -8.15 -2.36 -6.82
CA TYR A 299 -9.39 -2.84 -7.47
C TYR A 299 -9.86 -4.18 -6.94
N VAL A 300 -8.92 -5.04 -6.56
CA VAL A 300 -9.24 -6.40 -6.10
C VAL A 300 -9.68 -6.39 -4.64
N ASN A 301 -9.05 -5.57 -3.80
CA ASN A 301 -9.36 -5.50 -2.37
C ASN A 301 -10.84 -5.19 -2.08
N PRO A 302 -11.50 -4.20 -2.74
CA PRO A 302 -12.93 -3.97 -2.54
C PRO A 302 -13.80 -5.17 -2.87
N VAL A 303 -13.45 -5.92 -3.93
CA VAL A 303 -14.21 -7.13 -4.29
C VAL A 303 -14.12 -8.18 -3.18
N ILE A 304 -12.91 -8.40 -2.66
CA ILE A 304 -12.71 -9.34 -1.55
C ILE A 304 -13.39 -8.86 -0.28
N ALA A 305 -13.32 -7.56 0.04
CA ALA A 305 -13.97 -6.99 1.21
C ALA A 305 -15.50 -7.14 1.15
N VAL A 306 -16.11 -6.84 0.01
CA VAL A 306 -17.56 -7.03 -0.21
C VAL A 306 -17.95 -8.49 -0.07
N LEU A 307 -17.22 -9.40 -0.70
CA LEU A 307 -17.48 -10.83 -0.59
C LEU A 307 -17.39 -11.33 0.85
N LEU A 308 -16.33 -10.97 1.57
CA LEU A 308 -16.14 -11.38 2.97
C LEU A 308 -17.16 -10.73 3.89
N GLY A 309 -17.48 -9.45 3.71
CA GLY A 309 -18.53 -8.75 4.48
C GLY A 309 -19.89 -9.39 4.29
N THR A 310 -20.25 -9.75 3.06
CA THR A 310 -21.51 -10.44 2.75
C THR A 310 -21.53 -11.85 3.34
N LEU A 311 -20.48 -12.64 3.16
CA LEU A 311 -20.45 -14.07 3.56
C LEU A 311 -20.31 -14.27 5.06
N ILE A 312 -19.59 -13.39 5.76
CA ILE A 312 -19.23 -13.58 7.18
C ILE A 312 -20.04 -12.70 8.11
N LEU A 313 -20.33 -11.45 7.70
CA LEU A 313 -21.06 -10.47 8.50
C LEU A 313 -22.51 -10.29 8.04
N ASN A 314 -22.96 -11.00 6.99
CA ASN A 314 -24.27 -10.83 6.37
C ASN A 314 -24.56 -9.37 5.96
N GLU A 315 -23.50 -8.62 5.56
CA GLU A 315 -23.67 -7.26 5.04
C GLU A 315 -24.50 -7.29 3.75
N SER A 316 -25.49 -6.41 3.67
CA SER A 316 -26.35 -6.34 2.48
C SER A 316 -25.64 -5.61 1.34
N VAL A 317 -25.57 -6.22 0.17
CA VAL A 317 -25.10 -5.57 -1.05
C VAL A 317 -26.28 -4.85 -1.71
N THR A 318 -26.24 -3.52 -1.71
CA THR A 318 -27.26 -2.70 -2.37
C THR A 318 -26.92 -2.46 -3.83
N LEU A 319 -27.96 -2.17 -4.65
CA LEU A 319 -27.76 -1.79 -6.05
C LEU A 319 -26.90 -0.51 -6.17
N GLY A 320 -27.07 0.45 -5.25
CA GLY A 320 -26.23 1.64 -5.16
C GLY A 320 -24.77 1.32 -4.90
N MET A 321 -24.49 0.33 -4.04
CA MET A 321 -23.14 -0.15 -3.76
C MET A 321 -22.49 -0.79 -5.00
N LEU A 322 -23.22 -1.60 -5.74
CA LEU A 322 -22.71 -2.19 -6.99
C LEU A 322 -22.46 -1.13 -8.06
N ALA A 323 -23.45 -0.27 -8.32
CA ALA A 323 -23.34 0.77 -9.34
C ALA A 323 -22.26 1.80 -8.99
N GLY A 324 -22.20 2.28 -7.75
CA GLY A 324 -21.16 3.20 -7.29
C GLY A 324 -19.76 2.57 -7.32
N GLY A 325 -19.66 1.31 -6.93
CA GLY A 325 -18.41 0.54 -7.00
C GLY A 325 -17.91 0.40 -8.44
N VAL A 326 -18.79 0.06 -9.40
CA VAL A 326 -18.44 0.00 -10.83
C VAL A 326 -17.96 1.36 -11.35
N LEU A 327 -18.62 2.46 -10.97
CA LEU A 327 -18.20 3.81 -11.35
C LEU A 327 -16.82 4.16 -10.79
N ILE A 328 -16.55 3.88 -9.50
CA ILE A 328 -15.25 4.16 -8.88
C ILE A 328 -14.16 3.34 -9.54
N VAL A 329 -14.34 2.03 -9.66
CA VAL A 329 -13.35 1.15 -10.30
C VAL A 329 -13.11 1.55 -11.75
N GLY A 330 -14.16 1.84 -12.51
CA GLY A 330 -14.08 2.32 -13.89
C GLY A 330 -13.33 3.65 -14.00
N ALA A 331 -13.63 4.61 -13.13
CA ALA A 331 -12.93 5.89 -13.04
C ALA A 331 -11.43 5.72 -12.79
N VAL A 332 -11.08 4.88 -11.82
CA VAL A 332 -9.66 4.61 -11.47
C VAL A 332 -8.94 3.90 -12.62
N VAL A 333 -9.56 2.92 -13.28
CA VAL A 333 -8.99 2.28 -14.47
C VAL A 333 -8.75 3.30 -15.59
N LEU A 334 -9.69 4.22 -15.81
CA LEU A 334 -9.56 5.28 -16.82
C LEU A 334 -8.38 6.21 -16.51
N VAL A 335 -8.24 6.62 -15.24
CA VAL A 335 -7.15 7.49 -14.78
C VAL A 335 -5.80 6.79 -14.89
N VAL A 336 -5.67 5.56 -14.39
CA VAL A 336 -4.39 4.83 -14.34
C VAL A 336 -3.89 4.48 -15.74
N ARG A 337 -4.77 4.04 -16.65
CA ARG A 337 -4.38 3.69 -18.03
C ARG A 337 -3.91 4.87 -18.86
N ARG A 338 -4.34 6.08 -18.53
CA ARG A 338 -4.02 7.32 -19.27
C ARG A 338 -2.95 8.17 -18.60
N SER A 339 -2.49 7.78 -17.41
CA SER A 339 -1.32 8.42 -16.79
C SER A 339 -0.06 7.99 -17.54
N PRO A 340 0.73 8.92 -18.11
CA PRO A 340 2.02 8.59 -18.70
C PRO A 340 2.87 7.91 -17.61
N SER A 341 3.47 6.77 -17.93
CA SER A 341 4.46 6.13 -17.05
C SER A 341 5.55 7.18 -16.79
N ALA A 342 5.64 7.67 -15.56
CA ALA A 342 6.78 8.47 -15.14
C ALA A 342 8.02 7.54 -15.19
N HIS A 343 8.80 7.69 -16.24
CA HIS A 343 10.13 7.08 -16.40
C HIS A 343 11.14 7.81 -15.52
#